data_c6c5b18d8a27a1715645a233d7fd3dc7
#
_entry.id   c6c5b18d8a27a1715645a233d7fd3dc7
#
_cell.length_a   1.000
_cell.length_b   1.000
_cell.length_c   1.000
_cell.angle_alpha   90.00
_cell.angle_beta   90.00
_cell.angle_gamma   90.00
#
_symmetry.space_group_name_H-M   'P 1'
#
loop_
_entity.id
_entity.type
_entity.pdbx_description
1 polymer ?
#
loop_
_entity_poly.entity_id
_entity_poly.type
_entity_poly.pdbx_seq_one_letter_code
_entity_poly.pdbx_strand_id
1 'polypeptide(L)'
;MLCVEMMLMYYLNKISFDIQHQAKSFKYFLRNIVLDQLSYEVLELIAKQNDVFIFSGVIRDFLTGNYELSRDFDCVVNGAFLKDSSIIDYLRNSTYKLNSFGGLKIKRQNLVIDIWKLQDTWGIKEMKADINPNSLIKSAFFNFSAIVYDFKREKFIYDENFCMFLLTKTMDVVYEENPNIPLCLVNIYHYNHKYMFSISLKMAGWVKRHYSDKMDLESIQIKHFGSIIYPQIEVESFINEIIEKYDVQNRLE
;
A
#
# COMPACT_ATOMS: atom_id res chain seq x y z
N MET A 1 10.09 -18.18 27.26
CA MET A 1 9.08 -17.20 26.86
C MET A 1 9.58 -15.77 27.03
N LEU A 2 9.90 -15.28 28.22
CA LEU A 2 10.36 -13.88 28.46
C LEU A 2 11.56 -13.45 27.60
N CYS A 3 12.54 -14.32 27.36
CA CYS A 3 13.74 -14.00 26.57
C CYS A 3 13.43 -13.80 25.08
N VAL A 4 12.47 -14.54 24.53
CA VAL A 4 12.05 -14.43 23.11
C VAL A 4 11.27 -13.14 22.90
N GLU A 5 10.38 -12.79 23.80
CA GLU A 5 9.61 -11.53 23.77
C GLU A 5 10.53 -10.31 23.87
N MET A 6 11.48 -10.32 24.79
CA MET A 6 12.48 -9.24 24.93
C MET A 6 13.33 -9.09 23.67
N MET A 7 13.74 -10.20 23.07
CA MET A 7 14.51 -10.20 21.83
C MET A 7 13.71 -9.65 20.66
N LEU A 8 12.44 -10.05 20.52
CA LEU A 8 11.53 -9.53 19.51
C LEU A 8 11.34 -8.01 19.66
N MET A 9 11.03 -7.54 20.88
CA MET A 9 10.90 -6.10 21.16
C MET A 9 12.18 -5.31 20.81
N TYR A 10 13.35 -5.87 21.09
CA TYR A 10 14.62 -5.23 20.71
C TYR A 10 14.73 -5.05 19.19
N TYR A 11 14.42 -6.10 18.41
CA TYR A 11 14.47 -6.01 16.94
C TYR A 11 13.42 -5.06 16.37
N LEU A 12 12.20 -5.05 16.90
CA LEU A 12 11.15 -4.12 16.48
C LEU A 12 11.53 -2.66 16.76
N ASN A 13 12.10 -2.37 17.95
CA ASN A 13 12.59 -1.03 18.26
C ASN A 13 13.73 -0.60 17.35
N LYS A 14 14.66 -1.51 17.02
CA LYS A 14 15.75 -1.24 16.08
C LYS A 14 15.20 -0.93 14.69
N ILE A 15 14.29 -1.73 14.17
CA ILE A 15 13.65 -1.50 12.86
C ILE A 15 12.92 -0.16 12.86
N SER A 16 12.17 0.15 13.90
CA SER A 16 11.46 1.42 14.05
C SER A 16 12.43 2.61 14.00
N PHE A 17 13.55 2.53 14.69
CA PHE A 17 14.60 3.53 14.64
C PHE A 17 15.19 3.67 13.21
N ASP A 18 15.52 2.55 12.57
CA ASP A 18 16.10 2.53 11.22
C ASP A 18 15.14 3.13 10.18
N ILE A 19 13.83 2.84 10.26
CA ILE A 19 12.80 3.43 9.40
C ILE A 19 12.82 4.97 9.52
N GLN A 20 12.74 5.49 10.74
CA GLN A 20 12.68 6.95 10.95
C GLN A 20 13.97 7.66 10.50
N HIS A 21 15.13 7.02 10.65
CA HIS A 21 16.39 7.57 10.15
C HIS A 21 16.42 7.72 8.63
N GLN A 22 15.66 6.93 7.90
CA GLN A 22 15.57 7.00 6.44
C GLN A 22 14.59 8.08 5.93
N ALA A 23 13.87 8.79 6.80
CA ALA A 23 12.84 9.73 6.39
C ALA A 23 13.35 10.86 5.46
N LYS A 24 14.53 11.42 5.74
CA LYS A 24 15.15 12.43 4.88
C LYS A 24 15.65 11.84 3.56
N SER A 25 16.23 10.65 3.60
CA SER A 25 16.68 9.92 2.40
C SER A 25 15.48 9.57 1.52
N PHE A 26 14.34 9.22 2.10
CA PHE A 26 13.11 8.98 1.36
C PHE A 26 12.60 10.24 0.66
N LYS A 27 12.63 11.42 1.33
CA LYS A 27 12.27 12.69 0.67
C LYS A 27 13.18 13.01 -0.51
N TYR A 28 14.48 12.78 -0.35
CA TYR A 28 15.44 12.92 -1.45
C TYR A 28 15.13 11.94 -2.60
N PHE A 29 14.80 10.68 -2.29
CA PHE A 29 14.41 9.66 -3.25
C PHE A 29 13.16 10.07 -4.02
N LEU A 30 12.11 10.57 -3.34
CA LEU A 30 10.91 11.08 -4.00
C LEU A 30 11.22 12.20 -5.00
N ARG A 31 12.06 13.16 -4.58
CA ARG A 31 12.37 14.35 -5.37
C ARG A 31 13.22 14.06 -6.60
N ASN A 32 14.17 13.13 -6.50
CA ASN A 32 15.22 12.98 -7.51
C ASN A 32 15.10 11.69 -8.33
N ILE A 33 14.31 10.73 -7.88
CA ILE A 33 14.22 9.41 -8.50
C ILE A 33 12.77 9.08 -8.93
N VAL A 34 11.79 9.31 -8.05
CA VAL A 34 10.41 8.86 -8.29
C VAL A 34 9.61 9.87 -9.11
N LEU A 35 9.66 11.14 -8.72
CA LEU A 35 8.84 12.20 -9.29
C LEU A 35 9.65 13.07 -10.24
N ASP A 36 9.05 13.45 -11.36
CA ASP A 36 9.59 14.56 -12.14
C ASP A 36 9.44 15.88 -11.38
N GLN A 37 10.18 16.89 -11.77
CA GLN A 37 10.19 18.20 -11.11
C GLN A 37 8.79 18.77 -10.96
N LEU A 38 7.97 18.70 -12.02
CA LEU A 38 6.61 19.24 -12.03
C LEU A 38 5.72 18.54 -10.99
N SER A 39 5.77 17.21 -10.93
CA SER A 39 5.00 16.41 -9.99
C SER A 39 5.41 16.68 -8.54
N TYR A 40 6.71 16.85 -8.28
CA TYR A 40 7.22 17.18 -6.96
C TYR A 40 6.78 18.58 -6.52
N GLU A 41 6.84 19.58 -7.42
CA GLU A 41 6.38 20.95 -7.17
C GLU A 41 4.88 21.02 -6.88
N VAL A 42 4.06 20.19 -7.56
CA VAL A 42 2.62 20.06 -7.25
C VAL A 42 2.40 19.55 -5.83
N LEU A 43 3.15 18.54 -5.39
CA LEU A 43 3.06 18.04 -4.01
C LEU A 43 3.48 19.12 -3.01
N GLU A 44 4.55 19.86 -3.27
CA GLU A 44 4.97 20.97 -2.41
C GLU A 44 3.90 22.08 -2.35
N LEU A 45 3.27 22.39 -3.47
CA LEU A 45 2.19 23.37 -3.53
C LEU A 45 0.99 22.94 -2.68
N ILE A 46 0.56 21.67 -2.81
CA ILE A 46 -0.51 21.10 -2.00
C ILE A 46 -0.13 21.12 -0.52
N ALA A 47 1.11 20.76 -0.18
CA ALA A 47 1.61 20.69 1.19
C ALA A 47 1.74 22.05 1.90
N LYS A 48 1.75 23.18 1.17
CA LYS A 48 1.74 24.52 1.79
C LYS A 48 0.50 24.74 2.66
N GLN A 49 -0.65 24.25 2.24
CA GLN A 49 -1.94 24.51 2.89
C GLN A 49 -2.59 23.25 3.50
N ASN A 50 -2.06 22.06 3.20
CA ASN A 50 -2.66 20.79 3.60
C ASN A 50 -1.62 19.86 4.24
N ASP A 51 -2.08 18.87 5.01
CA ASP A 51 -1.24 17.74 5.35
C ASP A 51 -1.28 16.74 4.19
N VAL A 52 -0.10 16.31 3.73
CA VAL A 52 0.08 15.40 2.60
C VAL A 52 0.75 14.14 3.09
N PHE A 53 0.15 12.98 2.80
CA PHE A 53 0.63 11.67 3.18
C PHE A 53 0.90 10.84 1.92
N ILE A 54 2.13 10.38 1.72
CA ILE A 54 2.47 9.40 0.69
C ILE A 54 2.12 8.03 1.25
N PHE A 55 1.46 7.18 0.45
CA PHE A 55 0.91 5.92 0.93
C PHE A 55 1.58 4.70 0.27
N SER A 56 1.86 3.69 1.08
CA SER A 56 2.12 2.30 0.72
C SER A 56 3.28 1.99 -0.26
N GLY A 57 2.98 1.74 -1.53
CA GLY A 57 3.84 1.03 -2.47
C GLY A 57 5.27 1.58 -2.60
N VAL A 58 5.40 2.87 -2.87
CA VAL A 58 6.70 3.53 -3.05
C VAL A 58 7.54 3.51 -1.76
N ILE A 59 6.90 3.56 -0.59
CA ILE A 59 7.59 3.49 0.71
C ILE A 59 8.11 2.08 0.94
N ARG A 60 7.26 1.06 0.73
CA ARG A 60 7.66 -0.35 0.83
C ARG A 60 8.87 -0.63 -0.06
N ASP A 61 8.81 -0.23 -1.31
CA ASP A 61 9.87 -0.50 -2.30
C ASP A 61 11.17 0.18 -1.90
N PHE A 62 11.12 1.42 -1.42
CA PHE A 62 12.27 2.13 -0.87
C PHE A 62 12.88 1.40 0.35
N LEU A 63 12.05 1.06 1.35
CA LEU A 63 12.52 0.43 2.60
C LEU A 63 12.96 -1.03 2.44
N THR A 64 12.51 -1.71 1.38
CA THR A 64 12.95 -3.08 1.05
C THR A 64 14.11 -3.11 0.07
N GLY A 65 14.58 -1.96 -0.41
CA GLY A 65 15.68 -1.86 -1.38
C GLY A 65 15.28 -2.27 -2.80
N ASN A 66 13.97 -2.35 -3.08
CA ASN A 66 13.45 -2.63 -4.41
C ASN A 66 13.16 -1.32 -5.14
N TYR A 67 14.18 -0.78 -5.79
CA TYR A 67 14.10 0.51 -6.49
C TYR A 67 13.54 0.43 -7.92
N GLU A 68 12.92 -0.70 -8.30
CA GLU A 68 12.09 -0.71 -9.50
C GLU A 68 10.95 0.28 -9.30
N LEU A 69 10.94 1.33 -10.14
CA LEU A 69 9.94 2.41 -9.99
C LEU A 69 8.53 1.83 -10.05
N SER A 70 7.79 2.02 -8.98
CA SER A 70 6.37 1.72 -8.96
C SER A 70 5.68 2.53 -10.05
N ARG A 71 4.77 1.90 -10.79
CA ARG A 71 3.96 2.58 -11.81
C ARG A 71 2.97 3.57 -11.18
N ASP A 72 2.55 3.29 -9.95
CA ASP A 72 1.53 4.03 -9.23
C ASP A 72 2.14 4.74 -8.01
N PHE A 73 1.78 6.01 -7.84
CA PHE A 73 2.19 6.86 -6.72
C PHE A 73 0.94 7.38 -6.01
N ASP A 74 0.70 6.88 -4.82
CA ASP A 74 -0.49 7.17 -4.03
C ASP A 74 -0.24 8.30 -3.03
N CYS A 75 -1.08 9.33 -3.09
CA CYS A 75 -0.98 10.51 -2.25
C CYS A 75 -2.34 10.83 -1.60
N VAL A 76 -2.36 10.96 -0.29
CA VAL A 76 -3.56 11.25 0.50
C VAL A 76 -3.44 12.61 1.13
N VAL A 77 -4.47 13.45 0.98
CA VAL A 77 -4.46 14.84 1.45
C VAL A 77 -5.54 15.06 2.51
N ASN A 78 -5.14 15.60 3.63
CA ASN A 78 -6.07 16.09 4.65
C ASN A 78 -6.26 17.59 4.47
N GLY A 79 -7.36 17.98 3.80
CA GLY A 79 -7.69 19.36 3.46
C GLY A 79 -8.43 19.50 2.12
N ALA A 80 -8.54 20.73 1.63
CA ALA A 80 -9.37 21.11 0.47
C ALA A 80 -8.52 21.50 -0.76
N PHE A 81 -7.59 20.66 -1.18
CA PHE A 81 -6.58 20.97 -2.20
C PHE A 81 -7.12 21.25 -3.61
N LEU A 82 -8.26 20.65 -4.00
CA LEU A 82 -8.83 20.84 -5.35
C LEU A 82 -9.54 22.19 -5.56
N LYS A 83 -9.67 23.01 -4.52
CA LYS A 83 -10.26 24.36 -4.63
C LYS A 83 -9.23 25.42 -4.97
N ASP A 84 -7.95 25.09 -4.96
CA ASP A 84 -6.88 26.02 -5.29
C ASP A 84 -6.73 26.11 -6.81
N SER A 85 -7.10 27.27 -7.37
CA SER A 85 -6.96 27.56 -8.81
C SER A 85 -5.52 27.43 -9.30
N SER A 86 -4.54 27.68 -8.42
CA SER A 86 -3.12 27.57 -8.75
C SER A 86 -2.70 26.13 -9.05
N ILE A 87 -3.30 25.13 -8.38
CA ILE A 87 -3.06 23.73 -8.69
C ILE A 87 -3.64 23.35 -10.05
N ILE A 88 -4.87 23.82 -10.34
CA ILE A 88 -5.52 23.58 -11.62
C ILE A 88 -4.74 24.24 -12.75
N ASP A 89 -4.28 25.47 -12.57
CA ASP A 89 -3.46 26.18 -13.55
C ASP A 89 -2.13 25.47 -13.80
N TYR A 90 -1.52 24.94 -12.75
CA TYR A 90 -0.30 24.16 -12.84
C TYR A 90 -0.49 22.84 -13.61
N LEU A 91 -1.65 22.21 -13.48
CA LEU A 91 -2.01 20.95 -14.15
C LEU A 91 -2.45 21.13 -15.61
N ARG A 92 -2.72 22.36 -16.08
CA ARG A 92 -3.16 22.62 -17.48
C ARG A 92 -2.27 21.99 -18.56
N ASN A 93 -0.98 21.81 -18.27
CA ASN A 93 -0.01 21.17 -19.16
C ASN A 93 0.17 19.67 -18.89
N SER A 94 -0.69 19.05 -18.07
CA SER A 94 -0.63 17.64 -17.71
C SER A 94 -1.92 16.93 -18.12
N THR A 95 -1.82 15.64 -18.45
CA THR A 95 -3.03 14.82 -18.62
C THR A 95 -3.53 14.43 -17.22
N TYR A 96 -4.66 14.98 -16.81
CA TYR A 96 -5.28 14.62 -15.53
C TYR A 96 -6.76 14.27 -15.68
N LYS A 97 -7.28 13.49 -14.76
CA LYS A 97 -8.70 13.15 -14.63
C LYS A 97 -9.13 13.28 -13.19
N LEU A 98 -10.34 13.77 -12.97
CA LEU A 98 -11.02 13.62 -11.68
C LEU A 98 -11.67 12.24 -11.67
N ASN A 99 -11.42 11.45 -10.62
CA ASN A 99 -12.09 10.18 -10.44
C ASN A 99 -13.49 10.38 -9.83
N SER A 100 -14.32 9.32 -9.84
CA SER A 100 -15.70 9.37 -9.32
C SER A 100 -15.79 9.67 -7.81
N PHE A 101 -14.68 9.58 -7.09
CA PHE A 101 -14.60 9.89 -5.65
C PHE A 101 -14.05 11.30 -5.38
N GLY A 102 -13.87 12.12 -6.42
CA GLY A 102 -13.33 13.47 -6.31
C GLY A 102 -11.81 13.53 -6.12
N GLY A 103 -11.11 12.43 -6.34
CA GLY A 103 -9.65 12.37 -6.37
C GLY A 103 -9.10 12.80 -7.73
N LEU A 104 -7.85 13.19 -7.75
CA LEU A 104 -7.11 13.63 -8.93
C LEU A 104 -6.14 12.53 -9.37
N LYS A 105 -6.28 12.07 -10.60
CA LYS A 105 -5.34 11.15 -11.24
C LYS A 105 -4.54 11.90 -12.29
N ILE A 106 -3.23 11.95 -12.14
CA ILE A 106 -2.30 12.63 -13.05
C ILE A 106 -1.45 11.56 -13.72
N LYS A 107 -1.43 11.56 -15.05
CA LYS A 107 -0.56 10.67 -15.82
C LYS A 107 0.67 11.44 -16.30
N ARG A 108 1.86 10.97 -15.91
CA ARG A 108 3.16 11.57 -16.27
C ARG A 108 4.10 10.47 -16.76
N GLN A 109 4.51 10.52 -18.02
CA GLN A 109 5.42 9.52 -18.60
C GLN A 109 5.03 8.07 -18.22
N ASN A 110 5.81 7.45 -17.32
CA ASN A 110 5.60 6.08 -16.86
C ASN A 110 4.97 6.01 -15.45
N LEU A 111 4.63 7.16 -14.84
CA LEU A 111 4.08 7.25 -13.49
C LEU A 111 2.63 7.73 -13.53
N VAL A 112 1.79 7.09 -12.75
CA VAL A 112 0.43 7.51 -12.45
C VAL A 112 0.38 8.00 -11.00
N ILE A 113 0.04 9.26 -10.80
CA ILE A 113 -0.10 9.86 -9.48
C ILE A 113 -1.59 9.92 -9.15
N ASP A 114 -1.99 9.21 -8.10
CA ASP A 114 -3.34 9.26 -7.55
C ASP A 114 -3.33 10.13 -6.28
N ILE A 115 -4.15 11.19 -6.29
CA ILE A 115 -4.29 12.10 -5.13
C ILE A 115 -5.75 12.12 -4.71
N TRP A 116 -6.04 11.77 -3.45
CA TRP A 116 -7.40 11.83 -2.92
C TRP A 116 -7.43 12.39 -1.50
N LYS A 117 -8.63 12.74 -1.04
CA LYS A 117 -8.80 13.25 0.32
C LYS A 117 -8.80 12.11 1.33
N LEU A 118 -8.18 12.33 2.47
CA LEU A 118 -8.12 11.37 3.57
C LEU A 118 -9.54 10.92 4.00
N GLN A 119 -10.48 11.84 4.11
CA GLN A 119 -11.88 11.54 4.43
C GLN A 119 -12.60 10.70 3.37
N ASP A 120 -12.08 10.64 2.14
CA ASP A 120 -12.66 9.90 1.04
C ASP A 120 -12.04 8.50 0.86
N THR A 121 -11.08 8.15 1.72
CA THR A 121 -10.50 6.81 1.77
C THR A 121 -11.58 5.79 2.14
N TRP A 122 -11.78 4.82 1.25
CA TRP A 122 -12.82 3.82 1.40
C TRP A 122 -12.77 3.10 2.77
N GLY A 123 -11.61 2.58 3.17
CA GLY A 123 -11.47 1.84 4.42
C GLY A 123 -11.74 2.68 5.67
N ILE A 124 -11.40 3.99 5.67
CA ILE A 124 -11.73 4.90 6.77
C ILE A 124 -13.26 5.08 6.88
N LYS A 125 -13.95 5.23 5.74
CA LYS A 125 -15.42 5.35 5.70
C LYS A 125 -16.09 4.07 6.19
N GLU A 126 -15.60 2.91 5.74
CA GLU A 126 -16.17 1.61 6.09
C GLU A 126 -16.01 1.31 7.60
N MET A 127 -14.83 1.52 8.13
CA MET A 127 -14.54 1.38 9.56
C MET A 127 -15.22 2.44 10.43
N LYS A 128 -15.80 3.50 9.83
CA LYS A 128 -16.29 4.69 10.55
C LYS A 128 -15.24 5.26 11.50
N ALA A 129 -13.99 5.22 11.08
CA ALA A 129 -12.85 5.62 11.90
C ALA A 129 -12.60 7.13 11.84
N ASP A 130 -11.87 7.65 12.81
CA ASP A 130 -11.42 9.03 12.81
C ASP A 130 -10.59 9.35 11.57
N ILE A 131 -10.74 10.56 11.04
CA ILE A 131 -10.03 11.02 9.84
C ILE A 131 -8.61 11.43 10.24
N ASN A 132 -7.70 10.47 10.30
CA ASN A 132 -6.29 10.68 10.62
C ASN A 132 -5.40 9.63 9.94
N PRO A 133 -4.06 9.84 9.86
CA PRO A 133 -3.16 8.91 9.19
C PRO A 133 -3.04 7.54 9.87
N ASN A 134 -3.30 7.42 11.17
CA ASN A 134 -3.32 6.12 11.85
C ASN A 134 -4.50 5.26 11.38
N SER A 135 -5.66 5.89 11.12
CA SER A 135 -6.80 5.18 10.52
C SER A 135 -6.51 4.75 9.09
N LEU A 136 -5.72 5.54 8.34
CA LEU A 136 -5.30 5.17 6.99
C LEU A 136 -4.46 3.88 6.99
N ILE A 137 -3.45 3.76 7.87
CA ILE A 137 -2.63 2.54 7.95
C ILE A 137 -3.45 1.33 8.42
N LYS A 138 -4.41 1.51 9.33
CA LYS A 138 -5.30 0.45 9.80
C LYS A 138 -6.29 -0.02 8.74
N SER A 139 -6.58 0.79 7.72
CA SER A 139 -7.47 0.45 6.60
C SER A 139 -6.75 -0.29 5.46
N ALA A 140 -5.44 -0.43 5.53
CA ALA A 140 -4.69 -1.20 4.56
C ALA A 140 -5.04 -2.69 4.64
N PHE A 141 -5.16 -3.36 3.50
CA PHE A 141 -5.36 -4.81 3.50
C PHE A 141 -4.09 -5.55 3.94
N PHE A 142 -2.96 -5.21 3.35
CA PHE A 142 -1.69 -5.86 3.65
C PHE A 142 -0.89 -5.11 4.72
N ASN A 143 -0.19 -5.85 5.59
CA ASN A 143 0.73 -5.30 6.58
C ASN A 143 1.87 -4.49 5.96
N PHE A 144 2.38 -4.88 4.80
CA PHE A 144 3.41 -4.13 4.06
C PHE A 144 2.90 -2.82 3.43
N SER A 145 1.59 -2.61 3.44
CA SER A 145 0.94 -1.36 3.03
C SER A 145 0.54 -0.47 4.21
N ALA A 146 0.70 -0.96 5.44
CA ALA A 146 0.32 -0.24 6.65
C ALA A 146 1.36 0.81 7.07
N ILE A 147 1.74 1.67 6.14
CA ILE A 147 2.70 2.75 6.34
C ILE A 147 2.34 3.96 5.48
N VAL A 148 2.54 5.15 6.04
CA VAL A 148 2.48 6.42 5.32
C VAL A 148 3.70 7.28 5.65
N TYR A 149 4.05 8.17 4.74
CA TYR A 149 5.04 9.20 4.96
C TYR A 149 4.36 10.57 5.04
N ASP A 150 4.49 11.25 6.18
CA ASP A 150 4.06 12.64 6.35
C ASP A 150 5.07 13.54 5.63
N PHE A 151 4.67 14.04 4.47
CA PHE A 151 5.54 14.81 3.57
C PHE A 151 6.01 16.12 4.18
N LYS A 152 5.15 16.78 4.98
CA LYS A 152 5.44 18.05 5.62
C LYS A 152 6.35 17.90 6.85
N ARG A 153 6.09 16.88 7.68
CA ARG A 153 6.85 16.62 8.92
C ARG A 153 8.06 15.74 8.69
N GLU A 154 8.24 15.24 7.48
CA GLU A 154 9.34 14.34 7.09
C GLU A 154 9.51 13.14 8.04
N LYS A 155 8.41 12.43 8.29
CA LYS A 155 8.38 11.27 9.17
C LYS A 155 7.49 10.17 8.65
N PHE A 156 7.85 8.93 8.96
CA PHE A 156 7.00 7.79 8.71
C PHE A 156 5.98 7.60 9.85
N ILE A 157 4.77 7.16 9.50
CA ILE A 157 3.72 6.74 10.42
C ILE A 157 3.36 5.32 10.03
N TYR A 158 3.48 4.38 10.96
CA TYR A 158 3.29 2.94 10.77
C TYR A 158 2.95 2.31 12.13
N ASP A 159 2.58 1.05 12.11
CA ASP A 159 2.36 0.23 13.30
C ASP A 159 3.31 -0.97 13.37
N GLU A 160 3.11 -1.82 14.36
CA GLU A 160 3.90 -3.03 14.58
C GLU A 160 3.77 -4.03 13.40
N ASN A 161 2.61 -4.09 12.74
CA ASN A 161 2.40 -4.98 11.60
C ASN A 161 3.39 -4.70 10.46
N PHE A 162 3.66 -3.42 10.18
CA PHE A 162 4.66 -3.04 9.19
C PHE A 162 6.09 -3.38 9.63
N CYS A 163 6.43 -3.16 10.91
CA CYS A 163 7.73 -3.55 11.45
C CYS A 163 7.94 -5.07 11.37
N MET A 164 6.93 -5.86 11.71
CA MET A 164 6.95 -7.31 11.58
C MET A 164 7.15 -7.76 10.14
N PHE A 165 6.47 -7.12 9.19
CA PHE A 165 6.70 -7.38 7.77
C PHE A 165 8.16 -7.11 7.37
N LEU A 166 8.76 -5.99 7.76
CA LEU A 166 10.16 -5.71 7.44
C LEU A 166 11.12 -6.73 8.05
N LEU A 167 10.82 -7.23 9.24
CA LEU A 167 11.62 -8.23 9.94
C LEU A 167 11.55 -9.60 9.27
N THR A 168 10.35 -10.04 8.90
CA THR A 168 10.08 -11.43 8.50
C THR A 168 9.87 -11.61 6.99
N LYS A 169 9.61 -10.52 6.25
CA LYS A 169 9.15 -10.54 4.85
C LYS A 169 7.89 -11.39 4.66
N THR A 170 7.06 -11.48 5.69
CA THR A 170 5.82 -12.26 5.68
C THR A 170 4.63 -11.33 5.49
N MET A 171 3.84 -11.59 4.48
CA MET A 171 2.56 -10.92 4.22
C MET A 171 1.53 -11.35 5.25
N ASP A 172 0.82 -10.37 5.80
CA ASP A 172 -0.30 -10.60 6.70
C ASP A 172 -1.45 -9.64 6.41
N VAL A 173 -2.65 -9.99 6.86
CA VAL A 173 -3.86 -9.17 6.70
C VAL A 173 -3.98 -8.22 7.88
N VAL A 174 -4.15 -6.93 7.60
CA VAL A 174 -4.45 -5.89 8.61
C VAL A 174 -5.95 -5.67 8.68
N TYR A 175 -6.57 -5.26 7.57
CA TYR A 175 -8.01 -5.04 7.47
C TYR A 175 -8.66 -6.08 6.55
N GLU A 176 -9.46 -6.98 7.14
CA GLU A 176 -10.00 -8.15 6.45
C GLU A 176 -11.19 -7.85 5.52
N GLU A 177 -11.94 -6.78 5.78
CA GLU A 177 -13.20 -6.45 5.10
C GLU A 177 -13.00 -5.74 3.75
N ASN A 178 -12.03 -6.20 2.95
CA ASN A 178 -11.81 -5.62 1.62
C ASN A 178 -12.87 -6.14 0.63
N PRO A 179 -13.65 -5.25 -0.04
CA PRO A 179 -14.74 -5.68 -0.92
C PRO A 179 -14.25 -6.33 -2.22
N ASN A 180 -13.00 -6.11 -2.60
CA ASN A 180 -12.44 -6.62 -3.84
C ASN A 180 -11.60 -7.88 -3.60
N ILE A 181 -12.28 -8.92 -3.11
CA ILE A 181 -11.66 -10.21 -2.78
C ILE A 181 -10.86 -10.79 -3.96
N PRO A 182 -11.37 -10.84 -5.22
CA PRO A 182 -10.61 -11.38 -6.33
C PRO A 182 -9.29 -10.63 -6.57
N LEU A 183 -9.28 -9.29 -6.42
CA LEU A 183 -8.06 -8.51 -6.55
C LEU A 183 -7.08 -8.77 -5.40
N CYS A 184 -7.57 -8.95 -4.18
CA CYS A 184 -6.71 -9.33 -3.05
C CYS A 184 -6.03 -10.68 -3.29
N LEU A 185 -6.74 -11.68 -3.81
CA LEU A 185 -6.17 -12.99 -4.14
C LEU A 185 -5.11 -12.89 -5.22
N VAL A 186 -5.37 -12.16 -6.32
CA VAL A 186 -4.37 -11.92 -7.37
C VAL A 186 -3.16 -11.17 -6.81
N ASN A 187 -3.36 -10.19 -5.94
CA ASN A 187 -2.26 -9.44 -5.33
C ASN A 187 -1.43 -10.30 -4.36
N ILE A 188 -2.04 -11.24 -3.61
CA ILE A 188 -1.30 -12.19 -2.77
C ILE A 188 -0.34 -13.02 -3.64
N TYR A 189 -0.84 -13.55 -4.77
CA TYR A 189 0.00 -14.24 -5.74
C TYR A 189 1.10 -13.34 -6.29
N HIS A 190 0.73 -12.14 -6.76
CA HIS A 190 1.67 -11.16 -7.33
C HIS A 190 2.82 -10.82 -6.38
N TYR A 191 2.52 -10.51 -5.13
CA TYR A 191 3.55 -10.13 -4.16
C TYR A 191 4.41 -11.33 -3.71
N ASN A 192 3.82 -12.52 -3.60
CA ASN A 192 4.61 -13.72 -3.38
C ASN A 192 5.54 -14.00 -4.55
N HIS A 193 5.02 -13.98 -5.79
CA HIS A 193 5.79 -14.29 -7.00
C HIS A 193 6.88 -13.25 -7.28
N LYS A 194 6.52 -11.95 -7.23
CA LYS A 194 7.44 -10.85 -7.59
C LYS A 194 8.49 -10.57 -6.52
N TYR A 195 8.09 -10.58 -5.25
CA TYR A 195 8.94 -10.15 -4.13
C TYR A 195 9.37 -11.29 -3.21
N MET A 196 8.93 -12.52 -3.48
CA MET A 196 9.19 -13.71 -2.65
C MET A 196 8.74 -13.54 -1.19
N PHE A 197 7.69 -12.77 -0.95
CA PHE A 197 7.13 -12.61 0.39
C PHE A 197 6.42 -13.87 0.84
N SER A 198 6.74 -14.33 2.04
CA SER A 198 6.04 -15.46 2.68
C SER A 198 4.60 -15.08 3.05
N ILE A 199 3.76 -16.06 3.37
CA ILE A 199 2.35 -15.89 3.73
C ILE A 199 2.16 -16.33 5.18
N SER A 200 1.51 -15.49 6.01
CA SER A 200 1.18 -15.83 7.39
C SER A 200 0.02 -16.84 7.45
N LEU A 201 -0.09 -17.54 8.59
CA LEU A 201 -1.24 -18.41 8.85
C LEU A 201 -2.57 -17.65 8.84
N LYS A 202 -2.58 -16.42 9.37
CA LYS A 202 -3.77 -15.57 9.35
C LYS A 202 -4.21 -15.26 7.92
N MET A 203 -3.27 -14.88 7.04
CA MET A 203 -3.56 -14.63 5.63
C MET A 203 -4.01 -15.91 4.92
N ALA A 204 -3.38 -17.04 5.16
CA ALA A 204 -3.80 -18.33 4.60
C ALA A 204 -5.23 -18.70 5.03
N GLY A 205 -5.58 -18.46 6.29
CA GLY A 205 -6.94 -18.61 6.78
C GLY A 205 -7.93 -17.64 6.13
N TRP A 206 -7.52 -16.39 5.88
CA TRP A 206 -8.33 -15.43 5.13
C TRP A 206 -8.57 -15.92 3.68
N VAL A 207 -7.54 -16.39 2.99
CA VAL A 207 -7.64 -16.96 1.63
C VAL A 207 -8.64 -18.09 1.61
N LYS A 208 -8.54 -19.04 2.54
CA LYS A 208 -9.46 -20.19 2.64
C LYS A 208 -10.92 -19.78 2.83
N ARG A 209 -11.19 -18.74 3.65
CA ARG A 209 -12.55 -18.27 3.92
C ARG A 209 -13.20 -17.55 2.73
N HIS A 210 -12.39 -16.94 1.87
CA HIS A 210 -12.88 -16.01 0.86
C HIS A 210 -12.73 -16.52 -0.59
N TYR A 211 -11.87 -17.51 -0.81
CA TYR A 211 -11.72 -18.07 -2.16
C TYR A 211 -12.90 -18.94 -2.57
N SER A 212 -13.29 -18.82 -3.84
CA SER A 212 -14.22 -19.71 -4.52
C SER A 212 -13.73 -19.96 -5.94
N ASP A 213 -13.83 -21.21 -6.39
CA ASP A 213 -13.51 -21.68 -7.76
C ASP A 213 -14.36 -21.04 -8.87
N LYS A 214 -15.41 -20.29 -8.50
CA LYS A 214 -16.27 -19.52 -9.41
C LYS A 214 -15.78 -18.10 -9.67
N MET A 215 -14.68 -17.69 -9.05
CA MET A 215 -14.13 -16.33 -9.21
C MET A 215 -13.45 -16.18 -10.55
N ASP A 216 -13.77 -15.10 -11.25
CA ASP A 216 -13.08 -14.69 -12.49
C ASP A 216 -11.87 -13.83 -12.13
N LEU A 217 -10.71 -14.48 -11.97
CA LEU A 217 -9.45 -13.82 -11.60
C LEU A 217 -8.77 -13.15 -12.79
N GLU A 218 -9.14 -13.48 -14.03
CA GLU A 218 -8.61 -12.83 -15.22
C GLU A 218 -9.30 -11.49 -15.49
N SER A 219 -10.63 -11.44 -15.42
CA SER A 219 -11.39 -10.19 -15.61
C SER A 219 -10.98 -9.11 -14.61
N ILE A 220 -10.69 -9.47 -13.35
CA ILE A 220 -10.23 -8.50 -12.37
C ILE A 220 -8.84 -7.96 -12.70
N GLN A 221 -7.94 -8.79 -13.26
CA GLN A 221 -6.63 -8.35 -13.72
C GLN A 221 -6.73 -7.37 -14.90
N ILE A 222 -7.57 -7.66 -15.89
CA ILE A 222 -7.84 -6.74 -17.02
C ILE A 222 -8.32 -5.39 -16.50
N LYS A 223 -9.27 -5.41 -15.57
CA LYS A 223 -9.83 -4.18 -14.99
C LYS A 223 -8.80 -3.36 -14.21
N HIS A 224 -7.90 -4.01 -13.49
CA HIS A 224 -6.96 -3.36 -12.58
C HIS A 224 -5.62 -3.06 -13.24
N PHE A 225 -5.05 -4.03 -13.97
CA PHE A 225 -3.72 -3.92 -14.61
C PHE A 225 -3.79 -3.54 -16.09
N GLY A 226 -4.98 -3.63 -16.71
CA GLY A 226 -5.18 -3.41 -18.15
C GLY A 226 -4.90 -4.64 -19.01
N SER A 227 -4.43 -5.74 -18.43
CA SER A 227 -4.14 -7.02 -19.08
C SER A 227 -4.13 -8.16 -18.08
N ILE A 228 -4.19 -9.40 -18.58
CA ILE A 228 -3.92 -10.60 -17.79
C ILE A 228 -2.40 -10.69 -17.62
N ILE A 229 -1.92 -10.60 -16.38
CA ILE A 229 -0.50 -10.74 -16.03
C ILE A 229 -0.19 -12.20 -15.69
N TYR A 230 -1.14 -12.88 -15.04
CA TYR A 230 -1.03 -14.26 -14.59
C TYR A 230 -2.22 -15.08 -15.09
N PRO A 231 -2.01 -16.23 -15.75
CA PRO A 231 -3.09 -17.13 -16.10
C PRO A 231 -3.89 -17.54 -14.87
N GLN A 232 -5.21 -17.64 -14.99
CA GLN A 232 -6.09 -18.00 -13.87
C GLN A 232 -5.64 -19.29 -13.19
N ILE A 233 -5.28 -20.31 -13.98
CA ILE A 233 -4.87 -21.61 -13.48
C ILE A 233 -3.64 -21.55 -12.56
N GLU A 234 -2.71 -20.64 -12.81
CA GLU A 234 -1.52 -20.48 -11.96
C GLU A 234 -1.88 -19.86 -10.62
N VAL A 235 -2.74 -18.83 -10.63
CA VAL A 235 -3.23 -18.19 -9.40
C VAL A 235 -4.06 -19.17 -8.57
N GLU A 236 -4.94 -19.93 -9.20
CA GLU A 236 -5.76 -20.96 -8.53
C GLU A 236 -4.92 -22.08 -7.94
N SER A 237 -3.93 -22.59 -8.68
CA SER A 237 -3.00 -23.61 -8.17
C SER A 237 -2.27 -23.15 -6.92
N PHE A 238 -1.79 -21.92 -6.93
CA PHE A 238 -1.11 -21.32 -5.77
C PHE A 238 -2.07 -21.12 -4.58
N ILE A 239 -3.31 -20.67 -4.81
CA ILE A 239 -4.31 -20.52 -3.77
C ILE A 239 -4.62 -21.88 -3.11
N ASN A 240 -4.81 -22.93 -3.92
CA ASN A 240 -5.07 -24.26 -3.42
C ASN A 240 -3.90 -24.81 -2.58
N GLU A 241 -2.66 -24.56 -3.00
CA GLU A 241 -1.46 -24.91 -2.22
C GLU A 241 -1.44 -24.21 -0.84
N ILE A 242 -1.82 -22.93 -0.78
CA ILE A 242 -1.94 -22.19 0.48
C ILE A 242 -2.99 -22.84 1.40
N ILE A 243 -4.16 -23.17 0.84
CA ILE A 243 -5.27 -23.77 1.59
C ILE A 243 -4.88 -25.16 2.14
N GLU A 244 -4.24 -25.99 1.32
CA GLU A 244 -3.77 -27.31 1.74
C GLU A 244 -2.75 -27.22 2.88
N LYS A 245 -1.76 -26.31 2.76
CA LYS A 245 -0.76 -26.09 3.81
C LYS A 245 -1.41 -25.59 5.11
N TYR A 246 -2.37 -24.68 5.01
CA TYR A 246 -3.12 -24.18 6.16
C TYR A 246 -3.88 -25.30 6.86
N ASP A 247 -4.53 -26.20 6.10
CA ASP A 247 -5.30 -27.31 6.66
C ASP A 247 -4.42 -28.37 7.33
N VAL A 248 -3.22 -28.60 6.82
CA VAL A 248 -2.24 -29.50 7.45
C VAL A 248 -1.76 -28.91 8.79
N GLN A 249 -1.42 -27.62 8.84
CA GLN A 249 -0.93 -26.97 10.06
C GLN A 249 -1.98 -26.96 11.17
N ASN A 250 -3.25 -26.64 10.84
CA ASN A 250 -4.34 -26.63 11.84
C ASN A 250 -4.76 -28.01 12.34
N ARG A 251 -4.30 -29.12 11.73
CA ARG A 251 -4.54 -30.48 12.25
C ARG A 251 -3.45 -30.93 13.23
N LEU A 252 -2.34 -30.19 13.29
CA LEU A 252 -1.19 -30.52 14.13
C LEU A 252 -1.17 -29.70 15.45
N GLU A 253 -1.98 -28.66 15.53
CA GLU A 253 -2.27 -27.88 16.77
C GLU A 253 -3.49 -28.47 17.51
#